data_53b7495ca812f30000c34ea46bc4ae61
#
_entry.id   53b7495ca812f30000c34ea46bc4ae61
#
_cell.length_a   1.000
_cell.length_b   1.000
_cell.length_c   1.000
_cell.angle_alpha   90.00
_cell.angle_beta   90.00
_cell.angle_gamma   90.00
#
_symmetry.space_group_name_H-M   'P 1'
#
loop_
_entity.id
_entity.type
_entity.pdbx_description
1 polymer ?
#
loop_
_entity_poly.entity_id
_entity_poly.type
_entity_poly.pdbx_seq_one_letter_code
_entity_poly.pdbx_strand_id
1 'polypeptide(L)'
;MKQIKRLFQIDPWKIRTTHLDKENLRLQESLTSIGNGYMGMRGNFEEHYSGDHHQGTYLAGVWYPDKTRVGWWKNGYPEYFGKVINAINFIAMDLQIDGQTIEDRKSVV
;
A
#
# COMPACT_ATOMS: atom_id res chain seq x y z
N MET A 1 -6.19 26.69 15.13
CA MET A 1 -5.79 25.26 15.26
C MET A 1 -6.38 24.47 14.09
N LYS A 2 -5.53 23.83 13.30
CA LYS A 2 -6.00 23.03 12.16
C LYS A 2 -6.73 21.81 12.68
N GLN A 3 -7.99 21.65 12.34
CA GLN A 3 -8.75 20.47 12.73
C GLN A 3 -8.18 19.22 12.01
N ILE A 4 -7.74 18.24 12.76
CA ILE A 4 -7.26 16.97 12.18
C ILE A 4 -8.48 16.17 11.73
N LYS A 5 -8.60 15.96 10.43
CA LYS A 5 -9.66 15.12 9.86
C LYS A 5 -9.38 13.65 10.20
N ARG A 6 -10.33 13.01 10.82
CA ARG A 6 -10.24 11.59 11.16
C ARG A 6 -10.56 10.74 9.92
N LEU A 7 -9.61 9.87 9.54
CA LEU A 7 -9.76 8.99 8.38
C LEU A 7 -10.65 7.77 8.67
N PHE A 8 -10.61 7.28 9.90
CA PHE A 8 -11.36 6.09 10.30
C PHE A 8 -12.27 6.41 11.50
N GLN A 9 -13.36 5.69 11.58
CA GLN A 9 -14.26 5.78 12.72
C GLN A 9 -13.64 5.11 13.96
N ILE A 10 -13.92 5.63 15.14
CA ILE A 10 -13.50 5.00 16.38
C ILE A 10 -14.36 3.77 16.64
N ASP A 11 -13.70 2.63 16.69
CA ASP A 11 -14.33 1.35 17.04
C ASP A 11 -13.27 0.49 17.76
N PRO A 12 -13.60 -0.14 18.89
CA PRO A 12 -12.62 -0.91 19.65
C PRO A 12 -12.18 -2.22 18.97
N TRP A 13 -12.92 -2.67 17.97
CA TRP A 13 -12.69 -3.97 17.31
C TRP A 13 -12.46 -3.89 15.81
N LYS A 14 -12.67 -2.73 15.19
CA LYS A 14 -12.64 -2.58 13.73
C LYS A 14 -11.93 -1.31 13.31
N ILE A 15 -11.22 -1.40 12.20
CA ILE A 15 -10.79 -0.22 11.43
C ILE A 15 -11.86 0.00 10.36
N ARG A 16 -12.56 1.14 10.43
CA ARG A 16 -13.79 1.36 9.68
C ARG A 16 -13.81 2.74 9.03
N THR A 17 -14.18 2.76 7.76
CA THR A 17 -14.51 4.00 7.05
C THR A 17 -15.74 3.77 6.16
N THR A 18 -16.52 4.83 5.94
CA THR A 18 -17.73 4.76 5.11
C THR A 18 -17.51 5.32 3.71
N HIS A 19 -16.36 5.91 3.44
CA HIS A 19 -16.06 6.46 2.13
C HIS A 19 -14.57 6.38 1.82
N LEU A 20 -14.26 6.34 0.53
CA LEU A 20 -12.91 6.36 0.03
C LEU A 20 -12.40 7.80 -0.01
N ASP A 21 -11.35 8.10 0.76
CA ASP A 21 -10.66 9.38 0.72
C ASP A 21 -9.48 9.30 -0.25
N LYS A 22 -9.70 9.74 -1.49
CA LYS A 22 -8.69 9.61 -2.56
C LYS A 22 -7.44 10.45 -2.34
N GLU A 23 -7.56 11.56 -1.63
CA GLU A 23 -6.41 12.42 -1.31
C GLU A 23 -5.49 11.81 -0.26
N ASN A 24 -6.03 10.95 0.61
CA ASN A 24 -5.29 10.29 1.68
C ASN A 24 -5.21 8.77 1.50
N LEU A 25 -5.37 8.28 0.29
CA LEU A 25 -5.43 6.84 0.03
C LEU A 25 -4.15 6.12 0.45
N ARG A 26 -2.98 6.66 0.13
CA ARG A 26 -1.69 6.06 0.55
C ARG A 26 -1.56 5.95 2.06
N LEU A 27 -2.06 6.94 2.80
CA LEU A 27 -2.09 6.89 4.25
C LEU A 27 -3.09 5.82 4.75
N GLN A 28 -4.26 5.73 4.14
CA GLN A 28 -5.23 4.69 4.47
C GLN A 28 -4.67 3.29 4.20
N GLU A 29 -3.97 3.08 3.10
CA GLU A 29 -3.27 1.82 2.80
C GLU A 29 -2.23 1.46 3.87
N SER A 30 -1.49 2.44 4.37
CA SER A 30 -0.52 2.23 5.45
C SER A 30 -1.19 1.84 6.76
N LEU A 31 -2.26 2.54 7.12
CA LEU A 31 -2.96 2.33 8.39
C LEU A 31 -3.73 1.00 8.43
N THR A 32 -4.07 0.45 7.28
CA THR A 32 -4.74 -0.85 7.16
C THR A 32 -3.78 -1.99 6.78
N SER A 33 -2.48 -1.76 6.89
CA SER A 33 -1.46 -2.79 6.66
C SER A 33 -1.55 -3.91 7.69
N ILE A 34 -1.33 -5.12 7.25
CA ILE A 34 -1.31 -6.32 8.09
C ILE A 34 -0.02 -7.12 7.86
N GLY A 35 0.34 -7.94 8.82
CA GLY A 35 1.53 -8.79 8.70
C GLY A 35 1.54 -9.89 9.74
N ASN A 36 2.34 -10.92 9.48
CA ASN A 36 2.47 -12.09 10.36
C ASN A 36 3.92 -12.40 10.77
N GLY A 37 4.86 -11.48 10.51
CA GLY A 37 6.29 -11.65 10.77
C GLY A 37 7.07 -12.24 9.59
N TYR A 38 6.42 -12.89 8.64
CA TYR A 38 7.03 -13.42 7.41
C TYR A 38 6.60 -12.64 6.17
N MET A 39 5.41 -12.14 6.18
CA MET A 39 4.81 -11.39 5.09
C MET A 39 4.07 -10.19 5.65
N GLY A 40 4.17 -9.07 4.96
CA GLY A 40 3.42 -7.87 5.23
C GLY A 40 2.73 -7.37 3.97
N MET A 41 1.55 -6.82 4.12
CA MET A 41 0.78 -6.29 3.00
C MET A 41 0.14 -4.96 3.40
N ARG A 42 0.27 -3.96 2.55
CA ARG A 42 -0.49 -2.71 2.68
C ARG A 42 -1.97 -3.00 2.37
N GLY A 43 -2.86 -2.08 2.74
CA GLY A 43 -4.29 -2.22 2.43
C GLY A 43 -4.55 -2.07 0.94
N ASN A 44 -4.09 -3.03 0.15
CA ASN A 44 -4.24 -3.04 -1.30
C ASN A 44 -5.69 -3.27 -1.70
N PHE A 45 -6.09 -2.68 -2.82
CA PHE A 45 -7.36 -3.05 -3.46
C PHE A 45 -7.24 -4.44 -4.09
N GLU A 46 -8.32 -5.18 -4.03
CA GLU A 46 -8.44 -6.46 -4.74
C GLU A 46 -8.64 -6.23 -6.24
N GLU A 47 -9.53 -5.30 -6.57
CA GLU A 47 -9.79 -4.89 -7.95
C GLU A 47 -8.80 -3.83 -8.43
N HIS A 48 -8.71 -3.68 -9.73
CA HIS A 48 -7.87 -2.66 -10.35
C HIS A 48 -8.31 -1.24 -9.94
N TYR A 49 -7.33 -0.41 -9.59
CA TYR A 49 -7.53 0.99 -9.23
C TYR A 49 -6.60 1.89 -10.03
N SER A 50 -7.17 2.83 -10.78
CA SER A 50 -6.42 3.72 -11.68
C SER A 50 -5.92 5.01 -11.02
N GLY A 51 -6.34 5.31 -9.79
CA GLY A 51 -5.95 6.50 -9.06
C GLY A 51 -4.61 6.36 -8.35
N ASP A 52 -4.23 7.39 -7.59
CA ASP A 52 -2.99 7.38 -6.81
C ASP A 52 -3.10 6.39 -5.64
N HIS A 53 -2.23 5.42 -5.65
CA HIS A 53 -2.13 4.40 -4.61
C HIS A 53 -0.70 3.87 -4.54
N HIS A 54 -0.40 3.14 -3.47
CA HIS A 54 0.92 2.55 -3.27
C HIS A 54 0.76 1.11 -2.78
N GLN A 55 0.47 0.20 -3.68
CA GLN A 55 0.40 -1.22 -3.36
C GLN A 55 1.73 -1.73 -2.84
N GLY A 56 1.68 -2.61 -1.86
CA GLY A 56 2.87 -3.22 -1.31
C GLY A 56 2.58 -4.57 -0.70
N THR A 57 3.32 -5.57 -1.14
CA THR A 57 3.38 -6.91 -0.57
C THR A 57 4.84 -7.25 -0.36
N TYR A 58 5.23 -7.56 0.88
CA TYR A 58 6.62 -7.74 1.26
C TYR A 58 6.79 -9.10 1.93
N LEU A 59 7.82 -9.81 1.51
CA LEU A 59 8.16 -11.13 2.03
C LEU A 59 9.51 -11.07 2.74
N ALA A 60 9.61 -11.71 3.91
CA ALA A 60 10.87 -11.82 4.63
C ALA A 60 11.90 -12.60 3.79
N GLY A 61 13.12 -12.09 3.75
CA GLY A 61 14.20 -12.69 2.97
C GLY A 61 14.19 -12.38 1.48
N VAL A 62 13.20 -11.67 0.98
CA VAL A 62 13.15 -11.21 -0.42
C VAL A 62 13.62 -9.77 -0.50
N TRP A 63 14.86 -9.58 -0.92
CA TRP A 63 15.53 -8.29 -0.96
C TRP A 63 16.63 -8.29 -2.02
N TYR A 64 17.16 -7.10 -2.36
CA TYR A 64 18.36 -6.97 -3.17
C TYR A 64 19.28 -5.87 -2.63
N PRO A 65 20.59 -5.90 -2.91
CA PRO A 65 21.48 -4.83 -2.51
C PRO A 65 21.27 -3.59 -3.41
N ASP A 66 21.18 -2.43 -2.78
CA ASP A 66 21.10 -1.15 -3.47
C ASP A 66 22.17 -0.20 -2.94
N LYS A 67 22.62 0.75 -3.75
CA LYS A 67 23.67 1.67 -3.36
C LYS A 67 23.18 2.71 -2.37
N THR A 68 23.91 2.88 -1.27
CA THR A 68 23.63 3.94 -0.28
C THR A 68 24.19 5.28 -0.71
N ARG A 69 25.26 5.28 -1.53
CA ARG A 69 26.00 6.47 -1.94
C ARG A 69 25.42 7.04 -3.23
N VAL A 70 24.32 7.76 -3.08
CA VAL A 70 23.69 8.47 -4.18
C VAL A 70 23.76 9.96 -3.85
N GLY A 71 24.74 10.67 -4.47
CA GLY A 71 25.01 12.07 -4.20
C GLY A 71 25.83 12.26 -2.94
N TRP A 72 25.19 12.49 -1.79
CA TRP A 72 25.85 12.74 -0.52
C TRP A 72 25.94 11.48 0.35
N TRP A 73 27.06 11.31 1.05
CA TRP A 73 27.28 10.20 1.98
C TRP A 73 28.26 10.58 3.09
N LYS A 74 28.22 9.88 4.22
CA LYS A 74 29.17 10.01 5.31
C LYS A 74 30.20 8.89 5.30
N ASN A 75 31.40 9.20 5.81
CA ASN A 75 32.40 8.18 6.09
C ASN A 75 31.85 7.15 7.06
N GLY A 76 32.12 5.88 6.80
CA GLY A 76 31.65 4.77 7.63
C GLY A 76 30.29 4.21 7.22
N TYR A 77 29.57 4.83 6.28
CA TYR A 77 28.39 4.20 5.70
C TYR A 77 28.78 3.04 4.77
N PRO A 78 28.07 1.93 4.83
CA PRO A 78 28.29 0.85 3.88
C PRO A 78 28.00 1.32 2.46
N GLU A 79 28.65 0.72 1.48
CA GLU A 79 28.43 1.05 0.07
C GLU A 79 27.07 0.58 -0.42
N TYR A 80 26.56 -0.53 0.14
CA TYR A 80 25.28 -1.11 -0.21
C TYR A 80 24.43 -1.34 1.04
N PHE A 81 23.13 -1.36 0.85
CA PHE A 81 22.16 -1.76 1.87
C PHE A 81 21.17 -2.77 1.29
N GLY A 82 20.55 -3.56 2.13
CA GLY A 82 19.47 -4.45 1.72
C GLY A 82 18.18 -3.65 1.52
N LYS A 83 17.59 -3.76 0.36
CA LYS A 83 16.30 -3.13 0.03
C LYS A 83 15.25 -4.20 -0.18
N VAL A 84 14.23 -4.19 0.66
CA VAL A 84 13.08 -5.09 0.50
C VAL A 84 12.32 -4.70 -0.75
N ILE A 85 12.06 -5.67 -1.60
CA ILE A 85 11.35 -5.45 -2.86
C ILE A 85 9.87 -5.76 -2.73
N ASN A 86 9.06 -5.08 -3.54
CA ASN A 86 7.64 -5.34 -3.64
C ASN A 86 7.42 -6.68 -4.37
N ALA A 87 6.69 -7.60 -3.73
CA ALA A 87 6.37 -8.90 -4.29
C ALA A 87 5.05 -8.85 -5.08
N ILE A 88 4.63 -10.00 -5.58
CA ILE A 88 3.39 -10.13 -6.34
C ILE A 88 2.18 -9.79 -5.45
N ASN A 89 1.25 -9.01 -5.99
CA ASN A 89 -0.03 -8.77 -5.34
C ASN A 89 -0.95 -9.98 -5.55
N PHE A 90 -0.94 -10.91 -4.59
CA PHE A 90 -1.67 -12.18 -4.68
C PHE A 90 -3.17 -12.05 -4.40
N ILE A 91 -3.65 -10.89 -3.96
CA ILE A 91 -5.09 -10.64 -3.80
C ILE A 91 -5.71 -9.94 -5.02
N ALA A 92 -4.91 -9.59 -6.03
CA ALA A 92 -5.38 -8.92 -7.22
C ALA A 92 -6.45 -9.75 -7.94
N MET A 93 -7.54 -9.10 -8.32
CA MET A 93 -8.69 -9.72 -8.96
C MET A 93 -9.16 -8.86 -10.12
N ASP A 94 -9.33 -9.49 -11.27
CA ASP A 94 -9.99 -8.86 -12.42
C ASP A 94 -11.44 -9.35 -12.49
N LEU A 95 -12.37 -8.44 -12.33
CA LEU A 95 -13.79 -8.74 -12.41
C LEU A 95 -14.38 -8.15 -13.70
N GLN A 96 -15.00 -9.00 -14.50
CA GLN A 96 -15.69 -8.61 -15.73
C GLN A 96 -17.17 -8.94 -15.61
N ILE A 97 -18.02 -7.98 -15.93
CA ILE A 97 -19.47 -8.16 -15.99
C ILE A 97 -19.94 -7.67 -17.37
N ASP A 98 -20.60 -8.55 -18.12
CA ASP A 98 -21.09 -8.26 -19.47
C ASP A 98 -20.02 -7.68 -20.41
N GLY A 99 -18.79 -8.23 -20.34
CA GLY A 99 -17.66 -7.80 -21.15
C GLY A 99 -16.98 -6.51 -20.68
N GLN A 100 -17.44 -5.91 -19.58
CA GLN A 100 -16.83 -4.72 -18.99
C GLN A 100 -15.98 -5.11 -17.79
N THR A 101 -14.73 -4.64 -17.75
CA THR A 101 -13.86 -4.78 -16.60
C THR A 101 -14.27 -3.78 -15.52
N ILE A 102 -14.51 -4.27 -14.31
CA ILE A 102 -14.74 -3.42 -13.15
C ILE A 102 -13.38 -3.00 -12.60
N GLU A 103 -13.06 -1.74 -12.76
CA GLU A 103 -11.80 -1.19 -12.29
C GLU A 103 -11.96 -0.66 -10.87
N ASP A 104 -12.22 0.56 -10.69
CA ASP A 104 -12.44 1.14 -9.37
C ASP A 104 -13.93 1.43 -9.14
N ARG A 105 -14.26 1.88 -7.94
CA ARG A 105 -15.65 2.19 -7.58
C ARG A 105 -16.29 3.34 -8.36
N LYS A 106 -15.53 4.00 -9.24
CA LYS A 106 -16.08 5.04 -10.12
C LYS A 106 -16.81 4.47 -11.33
N SER A 107 -16.51 3.26 -11.72
CA SER A 107 -17.05 2.65 -12.93
C SER A 107 -18.39 1.96 -12.68
N VAL A 108 -18.87 1.92 -11.46
CA VAL A 108 -20.20 1.42 -11.14
C VAL A 108 -21.19 2.59 -11.21
N VAL A 109 -21.65 2.87 -12.39
CA VAL A 109 -22.77 3.79 -12.59
C VAL A 109 -23.97 2.96 -13.03
#